data_d8b2c217067ad5ad9a4c6a87173e1ff7
#
_entry.id   d8b2c217067ad5ad9a4c6a87173e1ff7
#
_cell.length_a   1.000
_cell.length_b   1.000
_cell.length_c   1.000
_cell.angle_alpha   90.00
_cell.angle_beta   90.00
_cell.angle_gamma   90.00
#
_symmetry.space_group_name_H-M   'P 1'
#
loop_
_entity.id
_entity.type
_entity.pdbx_description
1 polymer ?
#
loop_
_entity_poly.entity_id
_entity_poly.type
_entity_poly.pdbx_seq_one_letter_code
_entity_poly.pdbx_strand_id
1 'polypeptide(L)'
;MADLRKHKIGWIGTGRMGFSMAARLLKKGAQVAVYNRTRAKAEPLAPLGAQLADSPAALADRDIVFTMVAGSGDLLEVVSGPKGLLSRAGRAPKILIDCSTISQEASAEARGAAAAAGCAMLAAPVSGNAKVVKAGRLSLVVSGSKDAYDEALPWLESLGEGVSYVGEGELSRIVKICHNVFLGVVTQSLAEITVLAEKAGVPRHAFLDFINKSVMGSTFSRYKTPAFVNLDFAPTFTPVLLRKDLDLGLAAARKHEVPMPLTAAVRELVQALIGNGYVDTDFAALLALEAKAARLELKPENVAVGDGLYT
;
A
#
# COMPACT_ATOMS: atom_id res chain seq x y z
N MET A 1 -2.62 -22.02 -15.17
CA MET A 1 -3.10 -21.20 -14.04
C MET A 1 -3.48 -22.14 -12.92
N ALA A 2 -3.02 -21.89 -11.70
CA ALA A 2 -3.43 -22.66 -10.54
C ALA A 2 -4.95 -22.52 -10.34
N ASP A 3 -5.63 -23.61 -9.95
CA ASP A 3 -7.07 -23.57 -9.66
C ASP A 3 -7.29 -22.91 -8.30
N LEU A 4 -7.58 -21.61 -8.32
CA LEU A 4 -7.83 -20.79 -7.14
C LEU A 4 -9.09 -21.25 -6.33
N ARG A 5 -9.85 -22.21 -6.82
CA ARG A 5 -11.05 -22.73 -6.13
C ARG A 5 -10.72 -23.78 -5.07
N LYS A 6 -9.52 -24.35 -5.11
CA LYS A 6 -9.11 -25.45 -4.21
C LYS A 6 -8.81 -25.02 -2.77
N HIS A 7 -8.53 -23.73 -2.54
CA HIS A 7 -8.15 -23.24 -1.21
C HIS A 7 -9.20 -22.33 -0.63
N LYS A 8 -9.42 -22.45 0.66
CA LYS A 8 -10.26 -21.55 1.46
C LYS A 8 -9.43 -20.37 1.91
N ILE A 9 -9.77 -19.19 1.45
CA ILE A 9 -9.05 -17.96 1.76
C ILE A 9 -9.75 -17.20 2.89
N GLY A 10 -8.98 -16.71 3.86
CA GLY A 10 -9.38 -15.70 4.83
C GLY A 10 -8.85 -14.34 4.42
N TRP A 11 -9.60 -13.28 4.69
CA TRP A 11 -9.16 -11.90 4.47
C TRP A 11 -9.52 -11.04 5.70
N ILE A 12 -8.53 -10.43 6.32
CA ILE A 12 -8.68 -9.56 7.50
C ILE A 12 -8.32 -8.12 7.11
N GLY A 13 -9.28 -7.21 7.28
CA GLY A 13 -9.12 -5.81 6.98
C GLY A 13 -9.61 -5.43 5.57
N THR A 14 -10.81 -4.82 5.52
CA THR A 14 -11.48 -4.39 4.28
C THR A 14 -11.55 -2.86 4.20
N GLY A 15 -10.44 -2.19 4.52
CA GLY A 15 -10.22 -0.78 4.21
C GLY A 15 -10.12 -0.56 2.69
N ARG A 16 -9.77 0.66 2.25
CA ARG A 16 -9.68 1.02 0.82
C ARG A 16 -8.88 0.01 -0.02
N MET A 17 -7.72 -0.42 0.48
CA MET A 17 -6.88 -1.39 -0.22
C MET A 17 -7.41 -2.82 -0.08
N GLY A 18 -7.63 -3.27 1.16
CA GLY A 18 -8.05 -4.64 1.44
C GLY A 18 -9.38 -5.02 0.79
N PHE A 19 -10.33 -4.08 0.73
CA PHE A 19 -11.57 -4.28 -0.03
C PHE A 19 -11.30 -4.60 -1.50
N SER A 20 -10.49 -3.77 -2.16
CA SER A 20 -10.19 -3.93 -3.59
C SER A 20 -9.41 -5.21 -3.88
N MET A 21 -8.50 -5.60 -2.98
CA MET A 21 -7.72 -6.83 -3.10
C MET A 21 -8.60 -8.08 -2.88
N ALA A 22 -9.43 -8.10 -1.83
CA ALA A 22 -10.37 -9.20 -1.59
C ALA A 22 -11.39 -9.36 -2.74
N ALA A 23 -11.95 -8.24 -3.22
CA ALA A 23 -12.85 -8.24 -4.37
C ALA A 23 -12.18 -8.80 -5.64
N ARG A 24 -10.87 -8.56 -5.84
CA ARG A 24 -10.13 -9.10 -6.95
C ARG A 24 -9.97 -10.62 -6.86
N LEU A 25 -9.68 -11.16 -5.67
CA LEU A 25 -9.64 -12.62 -5.44
C LEU A 25 -11.00 -13.26 -5.72
N LEU A 26 -12.08 -12.66 -5.24
CA LEU A 26 -13.45 -13.13 -5.52
C LEU A 26 -13.75 -13.17 -7.03
N LYS A 27 -13.40 -12.09 -7.76
CA LYS A 27 -13.56 -12.04 -9.23
C LYS A 27 -12.74 -13.09 -9.97
N LYS A 28 -11.63 -13.55 -9.38
CA LYS A 28 -10.80 -14.65 -9.91
C LYS A 28 -11.35 -16.04 -9.53
N GLY A 29 -12.47 -16.08 -8.81
CA GLY A 29 -13.17 -17.32 -8.44
C GLY A 29 -12.70 -17.95 -7.12
N ALA A 30 -11.92 -17.22 -6.29
CA ALA A 30 -11.51 -17.71 -4.97
C ALA A 30 -12.68 -17.76 -3.98
N GLN A 31 -12.68 -18.76 -3.09
CA GLN A 31 -13.59 -18.84 -1.95
C GLN A 31 -13.03 -17.99 -0.80
N VAL A 32 -13.58 -16.80 -0.59
CA VAL A 32 -13.05 -15.84 0.39
C VAL A 32 -14.01 -15.60 1.54
N ALA A 33 -13.55 -15.78 2.78
CA ALA A 33 -14.23 -15.28 3.97
C ALA A 33 -13.51 -14.00 4.47
N VAL A 34 -14.28 -12.99 4.83
CA VAL A 34 -13.75 -11.67 5.16
C VAL A 34 -14.12 -11.23 6.58
N TYR A 35 -13.19 -10.62 7.26
CA TYR A 35 -13.40 -9.96 8.53
C TYR A 35 -12.93 -8.51 8.49
N ASN A 36 -13.68 -7.61 9.09
CA ASN A 36 -13.26 -6.25 9.38
C ASN A 36 -13.82 -5.78 10.72
N ARG A 37 -13.02 -5.07 11.52
CA ARG A 37 -13.44 -4.52 12.83
C ARG A 37 -14.75 -3.72 12.70
N THR A 38 -14.88 -2.89 11.69
CA THR A 38 -16.14 -2.22 11.32
C THR A 38 -16.84 -3.07 10.26
N ARG A 39 -17.81 -3.89 10.68
CA ARG A 39 -18.51 -4.87 9.83
C ARG A 39 -19.06 -4.26 8.52
N ALA A 40 -19.64 -3.06 8.60
CA ALA A 40 -20.18 -2.34 7.44
C ALA A 40 -19.17 -2.14 6.29
N LYS A 41 -17.85 -2.16 6.57
CA LYS A 41 -16.81 -2.10 5.53
C LYS A 41 -16.58 -3.44 4.82
N ALA A 42 -17.00 -4.55 5.40
CA ALA A 42 -16.89 -5.88 4.80
C ALA A 42 -18.18 -6.28 4.05
N GLU A 43 -19.34 -5.81 4.49
CA GLU A 43 -20.65 -6.16 3.93
C GLU A 43 -20.76 -6.00 2.41
N PRO A 44 -20.20 -4.95 1.77
CA PRO A 44 -20.26 -4.79 0.33
C PRO A 44 -19.51 -5.88 -0.48
N LEU A 45 -18.73 -6.75 0.19
CA LEU A 45 -18.11 -7.92 -0.44
C LEU A 45 -19.05 -9.14 -0.49
N ALA A 46 -20.10 -9.18 0.33
CA ALA A 46 -21.03 -10.31 0.36
C ALA A 46 -21.76 -10.54 -0.99
N PRO A 47 -22.29 -9.50 -1.67
CA PRO A 47 -22.85 -9.66 -3.01
C PRO A 47 -21.85 -10.13 -4.07
N LEU A 48 -20.54 -9.99 -3.81
CA LEU A 48 -19.46 -10.50 -4.67
C LEU A 48 -19.10 -11.96 -4.35
N GLY A 49 -19.78 -12.60 -3.39
CA GLY A 49 -19.57 -13.99 -2.99
C GLY A 49 -18.72 -14.20 -1.73
N ALA A 50 -18.37 -13.13 -0.98
CA ALA A 50 -17.64 -13.28 0.25
C ALA A 50 -18.50 -13.78 1.40
N GLN A 51 -17.95 -14.68 2.24
CA GLN A 51 -18.52 -15.04 3.53
C GLN A 51 -18.10 -14.01 4.57
N LEU A 52 -19.03 -13.50 5.39
CA LEU A 52 -18.69 -12.58 6.47
C LEU A 52 -18.33 -13.36 7.73
N ALA A 53 -17.16 -13.08 8.32
CA ALA A 53 -16.71 -13.64 9.59
C ALA A 53 -16.92 -12.65 10.73
N ASP A 54 -17.20 -13.15 11.93
CA ASP A 54 -17.49 -12.31 13.11
C ASP A 54 -16.22 -11.98 13.94
N SER A 55 -15.12 -12.67 13.68
CA SER A 55 -13.81 -12.40 14.31
C SER A 55 -12.67 -12.92 13.45
N PRO A 56 -11.41 -12.45 13.64
CA PRO A 56 -10.23 -13.07 13.02
C PRO A 56 -10.12 -14.55 13.35
N ALA A 57 -10.44 -14.97 14.59
CA ALA A 57 -10.41 -16.38 15.02
C ALA A 57 -11.37 -17.30 14.24
N ALA A 58 -12.42 -16.74 13.61
CA ALA A 58 -13.32 -17.51 12.76
C ALA A 58 -12.70 -17.89 11.40
N LEU A 59 -11.53 -17.35 11.09
CA LEU A 59 -10.76 -17.63 9.87
C LEU A 59 -9.60 -18.61 10.09
N ALA A 60 -9.42 -19.12 11.32
CA ALA A 60 -8.29 -19.97 11.68
C ALA A 60 -8.26 -21.35 10.95
N ASP A 61 -9.37 -21.78 10.39
CA ASP A 61 -9.52 -23.02 9.61
C ASP A 61 -9.39 -22.80 8.09
N ARG A 62 -8.95 -21.62 7.67
CA ARG A 62 -8.65 -21.33 6.27
C ARG A 62 -7.24 -21.81 5.92
N ASP A 63 -7.02 -22.15 4.65
CA ASP A 63 -5.70 -22.58 4.18
C ASP A 63 -4.71 -21.41 4.18
N ILE A 64 -5.13 -20.27 3.66
CA ILE A 64 -4.32 -19.04 3.58
C ILE A 64 -5.16 -17.87 4.11
N VAL A 65 -4.57 -17.06 5.00
CA VAL A 65 -5.20 -15.83 5.50
C VAL A 65 -4.36 -14.63 5.13
N PHE A 66 -5.00 -13.65 4.48
CA PHE A 66 -4.41 -12.35 4.19
C PHE A 66 -4.80 -11.34 5.25
N THR A 67 -3.88 -10.43 5.58
CA THR A 67 -4.15 -9.25 6.42
C THR A 67 -3.81 -7.98 5.66
N MET A 68 -4.66 -6.94 5.80
CA MET A 68 -4.42 -5.60 5.28
C MET A 68 -5.01 -4.58 6.25
N VAL A 69 -4.22 -4.20 7.26
CA VAL A 69 -4.62 -3.36 8.39
C VAL A 69 -3.88 -2.03 8.40
N ALA A 70 -4.30 -1.10 9.28
CA ALA A 70 -3.81 0.28 9.24
C ALA A 70 -2.42 0.46 9.86
N GLY A 71 -2.04 -0.35 10.84
CA GLY A 71 -0.79 -0.19 11.56
C GLY A 71 -0.35 -1.43 12.35
N SER A 72 0.80 -1.29 13.01
CA SER A 72 1.46 -2.36 13.75
C SER A 72 0.58 -2.94 14.86
N GLY A 73 -0.04 -2.09 15.68
CA GLY A 73 -0.93 -2.54 16.75
C GLY A 73 -2.17 -3.27 16.24
N ASP A 74 -2.75 -2.82 15.12
CA ASP A 74 -3.88 -3.53 14.49
C ASP A 74 -3.48 -4.93 14.01
N LEU A 75 -2.24 -5.11 13.48
CA LEU A 75 -1.77 -6.44 13.08
C LEU A 75 -1.66 -7.37 14.28
N LEU A 76 -1.00 -6.94 15.36
CA LEU A 76 -0.83 -7.73 16.56
C LEU A 76 -2.18 -8.11 17.17
N GLU A 77 -3.14 -7.19 17.21
CA GLU A 77 -4.48 -7.45 17.70
C GLU A 77 -5.22 -8.52 16.87
N VAL A 78 -5.20 -8.42 15.53
CA VAL A 78 -5.93 -9.39 14.69
C VAL A 78 -5.21 -10.73 14.57
N VAL A 79 -3.91 -10.80 14.84
CA VAL A 79 -3.14 -12.05 14.81
C VAL A 79 -3.16 -12.72 16.17
N SER A 80 -2.74 -12.02 17.24
CA SER A 80 -2.44 -12.59 18.56
C SER A 80 -3.36 -12.09 19.67
N GLY A 81 -4.24 -11.11 19.41
CA GLY A 81 -5.19 -10.58 20.40
C GLY A 81 -6.20 -11.64 20.88
N PRO A 82 -7.02 -11.33 21.90
CA PRO A 82 -7.93 -12.29 22.53
C PRO A 82 -8.95 -12.95 21.59
N LYS A 83 -9.30 -12.28 20.47
CA LYS A 83 -10.15 -12.81 19.39
C LYS A 83 -9.36 -12.90 18.06
N GLY A 84 -8.03 -12.87 18.16
CA GLY A 84 -7.12 -12.92 17.02
C GLY A 84 -7.15 -14.26 16.29
N LEU A 85 -6.54 -14.28 15.11
CA LEU A 85 -6.48 -15.44 14.22
C LEU A 85 -5.91 -16.69 14.91
N LEU A 86 -4.90 -16.50 15.77
CA LEU A 86 -4.18 -17.57 16.48
C LEU A 86 -4.70 -17.82 17.91
N SER A 87 -5.80 -17.19 18.32
CA SER A 87 -6.32 -17.30 19.70
C SER A 87 -6.89 -18.67 20.04
N ARG A 88 -7.15 -19.55 19.06
CA ARG A 88 -7.68 -20.89 19.27
C ARG A 88 -6.56 -21.91 19.24
N ALA A 89 -6.27 -22.56 20.36
CA ALA A 89 -5.27 -23.60 20.44
C ALA A 89 -5.51 -24.72 19.41
N GLY A 90 -4.45 -25.11 18.70
CA GLY A 90 -4.49 -26.18 17.68
C GLY A 90 -5.24 -25.82 16.40
N ARG A 91 -5.57 -24.53 16.19
CA ARG A 91 -6.19 -24.06 14.94
C ARG A 91 -5.45 -22.82 14.45
N ALA A 92 -4.79 -22.96 13.31
CA ALA A 92 -4.11 -21.88 12.60
C ALA A 92 -4.20 -22.13 11.09
N PRO A 93 -4.20 -21.11 10.25
CA PRO A 93 -4.04 -21.28 8.81
C PRO A 93 -2.66 -21.86 8.52
N LYS A 94 -2.51 -22.51 7.37
CA LYS A 94 -1.20 -22.97 6.92
C LYS A 94 -0.26 -21.78 6.66
N ILE A 95 -0.79 -20.75 6.00
CA ILE A 95 -0.02 -19.54 5.65
C ILE A 95 -0.80 -18.29 6.04
N LEU A 96 -0.15 -17.40 6.77
CA LEU A 96 -0.57 -16.02 7.01
C LEU A 96 0.23 -15.08 6.09
N ILE A 97 -0.45 -14.23 5.32
CA ILE A 97 0.18 -13.27 4.41
C ILE A 97 -0.21 -11.86 4.84
N ASP A 98 0.74 -11.10 5.37
CA ASP A 98 0.46 -9.72 5.74
C ASP A 98 0.90 -8.72 4.68
N CYS A 99 -0.08 -7.99 4.13
CA CYS A 99 0.09 -6.98 3.10
C CYS A 99 0.18 -5.54 3.65
N SER A 100 0.13 -5.35 4.97
CA SER A 100 0.12 -4.05 5.63
C SER A 100 1.48 -3.35 5.57
N THR A 101 1.50 -2.02 5.72
CA THR A 101 2.74 -1.26 5.93
C THR A 101 2.91 -1.00 7.43
N ILE A 102 3.79 -1.76 8.06
CA ILE A 102 4.05 -1.80 9.50
C ILE A 102 5.55 -1.82 9.80
N SER A 103 5.92 -1.72 11.07
CA SER A 103 7.31 -1.83 11.50
C SER A 103 7.84 -3.26 11.38
N GLN A 104 9.16 -3.39 11.26
CA GLN A 104 9.83 -4.70 11.23
C GLN A 104 9.63 -5.47 12.54
N GLU A 105 9.68 -4.77 13.68
CA GLU A 105 9.54 -5.34 15.01
C GLU A 105 8.16 -5.99 15.20
N ALA A 106 7.08 -5.27 14.87
CA ALA A 106 5.73 -5.82 14.98
C ALA A 106 5.50 -6.99 14.00
N SER A 107 6.12 -6.92 12.81
CA SER A 107 6.06 -8.03 11.85
C SER A 107 6.79 -9.26 12.37
N ALA A 108 7.97 -9.09 12.98
CA ALA A 108 8.74 -10.19 13.59
C ALA A 108 7.99 -10.81 14.77
N GLU A 109 7.34 -10.00 15.62
CA GLU A 109 6.48 -10.46 16.72
C GLU A 109 5.30 -11.31 16.20
N ALA A 110 4.56 -10.81 15.21
CA ALA A 110 3.47 -11.56 14.59
C ALA A 110 3.96 -12.87 13.95
N ARG A 111 5.14 -12.85 13.30
CA ARG A 111 5.78 -14.06 12.73
C ARG A 111 6.14 -15.06 13.80
N GLY A 112 6.70 -14.62 14.93
CA GLY A 112 7.01 -15.49 16.07
C GLY A 112 5.74 -16.17 16.61
N ALA A 113 4.65 -15.43 16.77
CA ALA A 113 3.37 -15.98 17.20
C ALA A 113 2.78 -16.97 16.17
N ALA A 114 2.89 -16.68 14.88
CA ALA A 114 2.46 -17.58 13.82
C ALA A 114 3.27 -18.89 13.84
N ALA A 115 4.59 -18.81 13.92
CA ALA A 115 5.47 -19.96 14.00
C ALA A 115 5.15 -20.86 15.21
N ALA A 116 4.92 -20.28 16.39
CA ALA A 116 4.52 -21.00 17.59
C ALA A 116 3.17 -21.74 17.42
N ALA A 117 2.29 -21.27 16.54
CA ALA A 117 1.03 -21.91 16.19
C ALA A 117 1.14 -22.87 14.97
N GLY A 118 2.34 -23.11 14.44
CA GLY A 118 2.55 -23.95 13.25
C GLY A 118 2.11 -23.30 11.93
N CYS A 119 1.98 -21.98 11.90
CA CYS A 119 1.59 -21.19 10.74
C CYS A 119 2.81 -20.49 10.13
N ALA A 120 3.06 -20.70 8.84
CA ALA A 120 4.08 -19.93 8.12
C ALA A 120 3.59 -18.49 7.87
N MET A 121 4.44 -17.48 8.11
CA MET A 121 4.07 -16.10 7.82
C MET A 121 4.93 -15.51 6.70
N LEU A 122 4.26 -14.94 5.69
CA LEU A 122 4.85 -14.11 4.65
C LEU A 122 4.54 -12.64 4.92
N ALA A 123 5.55 -11.80 4.87
CA ALA A 123 5.39 -10.36 4.78
C ALA A 123 5.33 -9.98 3.29
N ALA A 124 4.21 -9.44 2.84
CA ALA A 124 3.93 -9.14 1.44
C ALA A 124 3.36 -7.72 1.24
N PRO A 125 4.04 -6.67 1.72
CA PRO A 125 3.57 -5.30 1.50
C PRO A 125 3.46 -4.97 0.01
N VAL A 126 2.55 -4.04 -0.31
CA VAL A 126 2.13 -3.77 -1.67
C VAL A 126 2.51 -2.36 -2.12
N SER A 127 2.73 -2.20 -3.42
CA SER A 127 2.90 -0.90 -4.10
C SER A 127 1.74 -0.67 -5.06
N GLY A 128 1.05 0.44 -4.87
CA GLY A 128 -0.12 0.87 -5.62
C GLY A 128 -1.25 1.34 -4.70
N ASN A 129 -2.33 1.82 -5.29
CA ASN A 129 -3.55 2.25 -4.61
C ASN A 129 -4.75 1.43 -5.11
N ALA A 130 -5.97 1.73 -4.63
CA ALA A 130 -7.17 0.98 -5.01
C ALA A 130 -7.45 1.01 -6.54
N LYS A 131 -7.09 2.09 -7.26
CA LYS A 131 -7.21 2.16 -8.73
C LYS A 131 -6.24 1.19 -9.39
N VAL A 132 -5.00 1.14 -8.90
CA VAL A 132 -3.94 0.21 -9.37
C VAL A 132 -4.36 -1.25 -9.15
N VAL A 133 -4.97 -1.59 -7.99
CA VAL A 133 -5.53 -2.93 -7.73
C VAL A 133 -6.62 -3.29 -8.74
N LYS A 134 -7.57 -2.37 -8.98
CA LYS A 134 -8.67 -2.58 -9.94
C LYS A 134 -8.15 -2.81 -11.35
N ALA A 135 -7.12 -2.08 -11.76
CA ALA A 135 -6.43 -2.26 -13.05
C ALA A 135 -5.59 -3.55 -13.13
N GLY A 136 -5.37 -4.24 -12.00
CA GLY A 136 -4.56 -5.45 -11.96
C GLY A 136 -3.06 -5.22 -11.96
N ARG A 137 -2.60 -4.00 -11.71
CA ARG A 137 -1.21 -3.55 -11.80
C ARG A 137 -0.52 -3.40 -10.44
N LEU A 138 -1.09 -4.02 -9.38
CA LEU A 138 -0.48 -4.03 -8.06
C LEU A 138 0.87 -4.75 -8.10
N SER A 139 1.86 -4.24 -7.39
CA SER A 139 3.11 -4.94 -7.16
C SER A 139 3.24 -5.34 -5.69
N LEU A 140 3.79 -6.53 -5.45
CA LEU A 140 4.03 -7.06 -4.12
C LEU A 140 5.52 -7.35 -3.96
N VAL A 141 6.08 -7.04 -2.81
CA VAL A 141 7.40 -7.48 -2.41
C VAL A 141 7.25 -8.44 -1.23
N VAL A 142 7.83 -9.62 -1.31
CA VAL A 142 7.54 -10.73 -0.39
C VAL A 142 8.81 -11.20 0.30
N SER A 143 8.72 -11.42 1.61
CA SER A 143 9.75 -12.11 2.39
C SER A 143 9.13 -13.10 3.39
N GLY A 144 9.90 -14.12 3.74
CA GLY A 144 9.53 -15.21 4.61
C GLY A 144 10.03 -16.55 4.04
N SER A 145 9.56 -17.67 4.55
CA SER A 145 10.01 -19.00 4.10
C SER A 145 9.77 -19.16 2.59
N LYS A 146 10.78 -19.69 1.89
CA LYS A 146 10.72 -19.90 0.44
C LYS A 146 9.61 -20.89 0.06
N ASP A 147 9.42 -21.95 0.84
CA ASP A 147 8.39 -22.96 0.58
C ASP A 147 6.98 -22.35 0.70
N ALA A 148 6.75 -21.54 1.74
CA ALA A 148 5.47 -20.82 1.88
C ALA A 148 5.23 -19.82 0.74
N TYR A 149 6.30 -19.16 0.28
CA TYR A 149 6.21 -18.26 -0.88
C TYR A 149 5.82 -19.02 -2.15
N ASP A 150 6.48 -20.14 -2.46
CA ASP A 150 6.22 -20.93 -3.66
C ASP A 150 4.79 -21.47 -3.67
N GLU A 151 4.28 -21.90 -2.51
CA GLU A 151 2.90 -22.32 -2.36
C GLU A 151 1.90 -21.15 -2.52
N ALA A 152 2.21 -19.98 -1.97
CA ALA A 152 1.35 -18.81 -2.03
C ALA A 152 1.42 -18.04 -3.36
N LEU A 153 2.43 -18.26 -4.19
CA LEU A 153 2.71 -17.49 -5.40
C LEU A 153 1.50 -17.31 -6.33
N PRO A 154 0.70 -18.36 -6.63
CA PRO A 154 -0.47 -18.18 -7.50
C PRO A 154 -1.51 -17.20 -6.97
N TRP A 155 -1.63 -17.09 -5.63
CA TRP A 155 -2.53 -16.15 -4.95
C TRP A 155 -1.97 -14.73 -4.99
N LEU A 156 -0.67 -14.58 -4.77
CA LEU A 156 0.03 -13.30 -4.86
C LEU A 156 -0.04 -12.74 -6.29
N GLU A 157 0.22 -13.55 -7.32
CA GLU A 157 0.10 -13.18 -8.74
C GLU A 157 -1.34 -12.83 -9.14
N SER A 158 -2.33 -13.40 -8.48
CA SER A 158 -3.73 -13.06 -8.74
C SER A 158 -4.10 -11.65 -8.28
N LEU A 159 -3.34 -11.06 -7.34
CA LEU A 159 -3.56 -9.71 -6.83
C LEU A 159 -3.00 -8.61 -7.74
N GLY A 160 -1.95 -8.90 -8.52
CA GLY A 160 -1.30 -7.90 -9.36
C GLY A 160 -0.37 -8.52 -10.41
N GLU A 161 0.42 -7.69 -11.07
CA GLU A 161 1.30 -8.12 -12.17
C GLU A 161 2.77 -8.29 -11.75
N GLY A 162 3.15 -7.83 -10.56
CA GLY A 162 4.53 -7.92 -10.07
C GLY A 162 4.61 -8.55 -8.70
N VAL A 163 5.31 -9.69 -8.57
CA VAL A 163 5.61 -10.32 -7.29
C VAL A 163 7.12 -10.56 -7.21
N SER A 164 7.77 -9.92 -6.25
CA SER A 164 9.21 -10.02 -6.04
C SER A 164 9.52 -10.67 -4.69
N TYR A 165 10.17 -11.83 -4.69
CA TYR A 165 10.70 -12.45 -3.47
C TYR A 165 12.07 -11.85 -3.16
N VAL A 166 12.27 -11.40 -1.92
CA VAL A 166 13.49 -10.71 -1.50
C VAL A 166 14.24 -11.42 -0.37
N GLY A 167 13.85 -12.65 -0.04
CA GLY A 167 14.50 -13.47 0.97
C GLY A 167 13.65 -13.70 2.21
N GLU A 168 14.28 -14.16 3.28
CA GLU A 168 13.60 -14.55 4.52
C GLU A 168 13.38 -13.37 5.48
N GLY A 169 12.67 -13.62 6.58
CA GLY A 169 12.44 -12.67 7.66
C GLY A 169 11.66 -11.45 7.22
N GLU A 170 12.15 -10.25 7.59
CA GLU A 170 11.44 -8.97 7.41
C GLU A 170 11.99 -8.12 6.25
N LEU A 171 12.72 -8.71 5.31
CA LEU A 171 13.39 -7.98 4.23
C LEU A 171 12.40 -7.20 3.34
N SER A 172 11.22 -7.73 3.08
CA SER A 172 10.19 -7.02 2.32
C SER A 172 9.70 -5.74 3.01
N ARG A 173 9.75 -5.68 4.36
CA ARG A 173 9.39 -4.49 5.12
C ARG A 173 10.35 -3.33 4.85
N ILE A 174 11.66 -3.62 4.87
CA ILE A 174 12.65 -2.57 4.56
C ILE A 174 12.56 -2.14 3.10
N VAL A 175 12.35 -3.07 2.16
CA VAL A 175 12.15 -2.73 0.75
C VAL A 175 10.91 -1.83 0.58
N LYS A 176 9.81 -2.13 1.27
CA LYS A 176 8.61 -1.29 1.23
C LYS A 176 8.83 0.10 1.84
N ILE A 177 9.57 0.18 2.94
CA ILE A 177 9.97 1.47 3.54
C ILE A 177 10.80 2.28 2.54
N CYS A 178 11.84 1.69 1.94
CA CYS A 178 12.66 2.34 0.91
C CYS A 178 11.82 2.83 -0.27
N HIS A 179 10.89 2.00 -0.75
CA HIS A 179 9.97 2.37 -1.82
C HIS A 179 9.12 3.61 -1.45
N ASN A 180 8.56 3.66 -0.24
CA ASN A 180 7.70 4.79 0.16
C ASN A 180 8.50 6.06 0.48
N VAL A 181 9.73 5.92 0.97
CA VAL A 181 10.69 7.03 1.07
C VAL A 181 10.96 7.61 -0.32
N PHE A 182 11.30 6.75 -1.30
CA PHE A 182 11.53 7.16 -2.68
C PHE A 182 10.29 7.83 -3.29
N LEU A 183 9.09 7.29 -3.02
CA LEU A 183 7.82 7.87 -3.46
C LEU A 183 7.67 9.33 -2.96
N GLY A 184 7.95 9.59 -1.68
CA GLY A 184 7.90 10.94 -1.10
C GLY A 184 8.88 11.90 -1.77
N VAL A 185 10.12 11.48 -1.93
CA VAL A 185 11.19 12.28 -2.54
C VAL A 185 10.87 12.60 -4.01
N VAL A 186 10.44 11.61 -4.78
CA VAL A 186 10.05 11.79 -6.20
C VAL A 186 8.86 12.73 -6.34
N THR A 187 7.89 12.67 -5.41
CA THR A 187 6.73 13.57 -5.48
C THR A 187 7.13 15.01 -5.22
N GLN A 188 7.97 15.26 -4.22
CA GLN A 188 8.47 16.61 -3.96
C GLN A 188 9.31 17.14 -5.13
N SER A 189 10.22 16.32 -5.65
CA SER A 189 11.02 16.69 -6.81
C SER A 189 10.14 17.03 -8.03
N LEU A 190 9.11 16.21 -8.29
CA LEU A 190 8.15 16.46 -9.36
C LEU A 190 7.37 17.77 -9.14
N ALA A 191 7.01 18.09 -7.89
CA ALA A 191 6.34 19.34 -7.52
C ALA A 191 7.23 20.55 -7.84
N GLU A 192 8.50 20.53 -7.41
CA GLU A 192 9.47 21.60 -7.64
C GLU A 192 9.67 21.90 -9.12
N ILE A 193 9.97 20.85 -9.91
CA ILE A 193 10.23 21.04 -11.35
C ILE A 193 8.96 21.43 -12.13
N THR A 194 7.78 21.00 -11.67
CA THR A 194 6.50 21.41 -12.28
C THR A 194 6.23 22.91 -12.03
N VAL A 195 6.43 23.38 -10.80
CA VAL A 195 6.30 24.81 -10.45
C VAL A 195 7.31 25.65 -11.23
N LEU A 196 8.56 25.20 -11.34
CA LEU A 196 9.58 25.87 -12.12
C LEU A 196 9.17 26.00 -13.60
N ALA A 197 8.71 24.91 -14.22
CA ALA A 197 8.28 24.88 -15.60
C ALA A 197 7.09 25.83 -15.85
N GLU A 198 6.10 25.83 -14.95
CA GLU A 198 4.93 26.71 -15.07
C GLU A 198 5.31 28.19 -14.89
N LYS A 199 6.19 28.54 -13.96
CA LYS A 199 6.71 29.91 -13.82
C LYS A 199 7.52 30.36 -15.05
N ALA A 200 8.14 29.42 -15.76
CA ALA A 200 8.81 29.69 -17.04
C ALA A 200 7.86 29.74 -18.25
N GLY A 201 6.54 29.57 -18.02
CA GLY A 201 5.50 29.66 -19.09
C GLY A 201 5.16 28.35 -19.75
N VAL A 202 5.64 27.20 -19.25
CA VAL A 202 5.30 25.87 -19.77
C VAL A 202 4.04 25.35 -19.08
N PRO A 203 2.93 25.05 -19.78
CA PRO A 203 1.75 24.46 -19.19
C PRO A 203 2.05 23.12 -18.52
N ARG A 204 1.43 22.83 -17.36
CA ARG A 204 1.67 21.59 -16.59
C ARG A 204 1.36 20.34 -17.40
N HIS A 205 0.25 20.34 -18.16
CA HIS A 205 -0.10 19.18 -18.99
C HIS A 205 0.97 18.86 -20.03
N ALA A 206 1.54 19.87 -20.70
CA ALA A 206 2.57 19.69 -21.70
C ALA A 206 3.89 19.23 -21.07
N PHE A 207 4.28 19.81 -19.93
CA PHE A 207 5.46 19.40 -19.18
C PHE A 207 5.34 17.94 -18.71
N LEU A 208 4.22 17.57 -18.11
CA LEU A 208 4.02 16.20 -17.60
C LEU A 208 3.84 15.17 -18.73
N ASP A 209 3.28 15.55 -19.86
CA ASP A 209 3.25 14.70 -21.05
C ASP A 209 4.66 14.35 -21.51
N PHE A 210 5.57 15.33 -21.58
CA PHE A 210 6.98 15.09 -21.87
C PHE A 210 7.64 14.18 -20.85
N ILE A 211 7.48 14.45 -19.53
CA ILE A 211 8.04 13.60 -18.47
C ILE A 211 7.55 12.16 -18.62
N ASN A 212 6.25 11.96 -18.85
CA ASN A 212 5.64 10.63 -18.97
C ASN A 212 6.07 9.83 -20.20
N LYS A 213 6.51 10.51 -21.26
CA LYS A 213 7.08 9.92 -22.48
C LYS A 213 8.60 9.74 -22.41
N SER A 214 9.26 10.45 -21.51
CA SER A 214 10.71 10.38 -21.33
C SER A 214 11.13 9.13 -20.53
N VAL A 215 12.45 8.94 -20.41
CA VAL A 215 13.03 7.88 -19.57
C VAL A 215 12.68 8.04 -18.08
N MET A 216 12.20 9.21 -17.64
CA MET A 216 11.76 9.47 -16.27
C MET A 216 10.29 9.11 -16.04
N GLY A 217 9.56 8.73 -17.09
CA GLY A 217 8.16 8.31 -16.99
C GLY A 217 8.00 7.00 -16.24
N SER A 218 7.00 6.93 -15.36
CA SER A 218 6.67 5.76 -14.56
C SER A 218 5.16 5.58 -14.45
N THR A 219 4.70 4.43 -13.98
CA THR A 219 3.28 4.26 -13.61
C THR A 219 2.85 5.32 -12.59
N PHE A 220 3.76 5.66 -11.65
CA PHE A 220 3.49 6.68 -10.65
C PHE A 220 3.28 8.07 -11.26
N SER A 221 4.20 8.55 -12.11
CA SER A 221 4.09 9.87 -12.72
C SER A 221 2.81 9.99 -13.56
N ARG A 222 2.45 8.93 -14.29
CA ARG A 222 1.23 8.90 -15.10
C ARG A 222 -0.04 9.02 -14.26
N TYR A 223 -0.22 8.18 -13.23
CA TYR A 223 -1.45 8.24 -12.44
C TYR A 223 -1.54 9.47 -11.52
N LYS A 224 -0.43 10.19 -11.29
CA LYS A 224 -0.42 11.48 -10.58
C LYS A 224 -0.62 12.69 -11.51
N THR A 225 -0.49 12.53 -12.82
CA THR A 225 -0.68 13.61 -13.79
C THR A 225 -2.02 14.35 -13.61
N PRO A 226 -3.19 13.70 -13.43
CA PRO A 226 -4.46 14.42 -13.21
C PRO A 226 -4.44 15.31 -11.96
N ALA A 227 -3.81 14.88 -10.88
CA ALA A 227 -3.69 15.66 -9.65
C ALA A 227 -2.83 16.93 -9.87
N PHE A 228 -1.74 16.82 -10.61
CA PHE A 228 -0.86 17.93 -10.90
C PHE A 228 -1.44 18.91 -11.93
N VAL A 229 -2.13 18.41 -12.96
CA VAL A 229 -2.70 19.24 -14.04
C VAL A 229 -3.98 19.94 -13.57
N ASN A 230 -4.90 19.19 -12.99
CA ASN A 230 -6.24 19.67 -12.66
C ASN A 230 -6.45 19.95 -11.17
N LEU A 231 -5.40 19.83 -10.35
CA LEU A 231 -5.43 20.05 -8.90
C LEU A 231 -6.47 19.16 -8.18
N ASP A 232 -6.73 17.97 -8.73
CA ASP A 232 -7.60 16.98 -8.09
C ASP A 232 -6.80 16.21 -7.02
N PHE A 233 -6.88 16.70 -5.80
CA PHE A 233 -6.23 16.09 -4.64
C PHE A 233 -7.15 15.13 -3.86
N ALA A 234 -8.10 14.48 -4.54
CA ALA A 234 -8.90 13.41 -3.93
C ALA A 234 -7.96 12.31 -3.36
N PRO A 235 -8.12 11.93 -2.07
CA PRO A 235 -7.09 11.17 -1.36
C PRO A 235 -6.97 9.75 -1.86
N THR A 236 -5.82 9.39 -2.41
CA THR A 236 -5.38 8.01 -2.66
C THR A 236 -4.40 7.55 -1.59
N PHE A 237 -3.52 8.45 -1.14
CA PHE A 237 -2.59 8.28 -0.04
C PHE A 237 -2.37 9.64 0.64
N THR A 238 -2.67 9.74 1.94
CA THR A 238 -2.69 11.03 2.62
C THR A 238 -1.30 11.48 3.08
N PRO A 239 -1.07 12.81 3.27
CA PRO A 239 0.18 13.32 3.85
C PRO A 239 0.51 12.72 5.21
N VAL A 240 -0.49 12.43 6.05
CA VAL A 240 -0.29 11.79 7.36
C VAL A 240 0.29 10.38 7.21
N LEU A 241 -0.20 9.60 6.24
CA LEU A 241 0.35 8.27 5.95
C LEU A 241 1.75 8.34 5.35
N LEU A 242 2.00 9.30 4.45
CA LEU A 242 3.34 9.50 3.90
C LEU A 242 4.34 9.90 4.99
N ARG A 243 3.99 10.84 5.88
CA ARG A 243 4.83 11.23 7.01
C ARG A 243 5.20 10.03 7.88
N LYS A 244 4.22 9.17 8.22
CA LYS A 244 4.47 7.93 8.97
C LYS A 244 5.53 7.07 8.27
N ASP A 245 5.44 6.91 6.96
CA ASP A 245 6.36 6.07 6.21
C ASP A 245 7.76 6.70 6.10
N LEU A 246 7.86 8.03 5.97
CA LEU A 246 9.13 8.76 6.03
C LEU A 246 9.77 8.64 7.42
N ASP A 247 8.98 8.73 8.50
CA ASP A 247 9.45 8.53 9.87
C ASP A 247 10.00 7.11 10.09
N LEU A 248 9.32 6.07 9.54
CA LEU A 248 9.84 4.69 9.53
C LEU A 248 11.17 4.58 8.77
N GLY A 249 11.27 5.25 7.61
CA GLY A 249 12.50 5.28 6.81
C GLY A 249 13.67 5.93 7.55
N LEU A 250 13.45 7.08 8.17
CA LEU A 250 14.47 7.77 8.96
C LEU A 250 14.87 6.97 10.21
N ALA A 251 13.93 6.25 10.84
CA ALA A 251 14.24 5.36 11.95
C ALA A 251 15.11 4.18 11.50
N ALA A 252 14.77 3.53 10.39
CA ALA A 252 15.57 2.46 9.81
C ALA A 252 16.96 2.96 9.41
N ALA A 253 17.05 4.14 8.80
CA ALA A 253 18.33 4.75 8.42
C ALA A 253 19.24 4.98 9.63
N ARG A 254 18.70 5.51 10.74
CA ARG A 254 19.48 5.66 11.99
C ARG A 254 19.99 4.33 12.53
N LYS A 255 19.15 3.27 12.50
CA LYS A 255 19.53 1.92 12.95
C LYS A 255 20.69 1.32 12.12
N HIS A 256 20.74 1.64 10.83
CA HIS A 256 21.74 1.14 9.89
C HIS A 256 22.83 2.17 9.55
N GLU A 257 22.87 3.31 10.25
CA GLU A 257 23.87 4.37 10.07
C GLU A 257 23.96 4.91 8.63
N VAL A 258 22.80 4.97 7.93
CA VAL A 258 22.69 5.50 6.55
C VAL A 258 22.24 6.96 6.57
N PRO A 259 23.01 7.93 6.05
CA PRO A 259 22.58 9.30 5.95
C PRO A 259 21.48 9.48 4.90
N MET A 260 20.37 10.14 5.27
CA MET A 260 19.21 10.37 4.39
C MET A 260 18.74 11.83 4.39
N PRO A 261 19.59 12.80 3.95
CA PRO A 261 19.27 14.23 4.02
C PRO A 261 18.05 14.61 3.17
N LEU A 262 17.87 14.04 1.97
CA LEU A 262 16.70 14.32 1.11
C LEU A 262 15.40 13.86 1.78
N THR A 263 15.41 12.68 2.39
CA THR A 263 14.24 12.17 3.11
C THR A 263 13.88 13.04 4.30
N ALA A 264 14.89 13.52 5.05
CA ALA A 264 14.68 14.42 6.18
C ALA A 264 14.05 15.75 5.73
N ALA A 265 14.54 16.35 4.65
CA ALA A 265 13.97 17.57 4.07
C ALA A 265 12.52 17.36 3.62
N VAL A 266 12.25 16.29 2.88
CA VAL A 266 10.89 15.96 2.39
C VAL A 266 9.94 15.65 3.55
N ARG A 267 10.42 15.02 4.61
CA ARG A 267 9.62 14.78 5.83
C ARG A 267 9.12 16.09 6.43
N GLU A 268 9.96 17.13 6.49
CA GLU A 268 9.58 18.45 7.00
C GLU A 268 8.62 19.17 6.06
N LEU A 269 8.76 19.04 4.73
CA LEU A 269 7.81 19.58 3.76
C LEU A 269 6.44 18.90 3.87
N VAL A 270 6.38 17.59 4.08
CA VAL A 270 5.13 16.88 4.35
C VAL A 270 4.52 17.32 5.69
N GLN A 271 5.35 17.59 6.72
CA GLN A 271 4.87 18.16 7.98
C GLN A 271 4.28 19.57 7.77
N ALA A 272 4.94 20.39 6.97
CA ALA A 272 4.42 21.72 6.62
C ALA A 272 3.12 21.64 5.83
N LEU A 273 2.99 20.66 4.91
CA LEU A 273 1.74 20.41 4.18
C LEU A 273 0.58 20.11 5.15
N ILE A 274 0.81 19.23 6.13
CA ILE A 274 -0.18 18.91 7.18
C ILE A 274 -0.50 20.15 8.02
N GLY A 275 0.53 20.94 8.42
CA GLY A 275 0.35 22.18 9.18
C GLY A 275 -0.44 23.26 8.42
N ASN A 276 -0.43 23.24 7.09
CA ASN A 276 -1.26 24.10 6.24
C ASN A 276 -2.69 23.56 5.99
N GLY A 277 -3.11 22.48 6.68
CA GLY A 277 -4.48 21.97 6.65
C GLY A 277 -4.73 20.86 5.62
N TYR A 278 -3.73 20.42 4.86
CA TYR A 278 -3.86 19.33 3.89
C TYR A 278 -3.76 17.95 4.60
N VAL A 279 -4.77 17.61 5.41
CA VAL A 279 -4.78 16.37 6.22
C VAL A 279 -5.44 15.23 5.46
N ASP A 280 -6.62 15.50 4.89
CA ASP A 280 -7.47 14.50 4.22
C ASP A 280 -7.39 14.60 2.67
N THR A 281 -6.31 15.16 2.16
CA THR A 281 -6.03 15.28 0.73
C THR A 281 -5.04 14.21 0.29
N ASP A 282 -4.80 14.12 -1.02
CA ASP A 282 -3.68 13.36 -1.57
C ASP A 282 -2.35 14.11 -1.32
N PHE A 283 -1.28 13.38 -1.04
CA PHE A 283 0.05 13.96 -0.83
C PHE A 283 0.62 14.69 -2.06
N ALA A 284 0.03 14.51 -3.26
CA ALA A 284 0.33 15.31 -4.45
C ALA A 284 0.06 16.81 -4.22
N ALA A 285 -0.69 17.19 -3.16
CA ALA A 285 -0.86 18.58 -2.71
C ALA A 285 0.47 19.25 -2.28
N LEU A 286 1.60 18.52 -2.20
CA LEU A 286 2.96 19.11 -2.16
C LEU A 286 3.18 20.11 -3.30
N LEU A 287 2.56 19.90 -4.46
CA LEU A 287 2.56 20.87 -5.56
C LEU A 287 1.97 22.23 -5.12
N ALA A 288 0.85 22.21 -4.41
CA ALA A 288 0.21 23.45 -3.93
C ALA A 288 1.05 24.18 -2.88
N LEU A 289 1.72 23.42 -2.01
CA LEU A 289 2.65 24.00 -1.02
C LEU A 289 3.85 24.65 -1.71
N GLU A 290 4.46 23.99 -2.69
CA GLU A 290 5.59 24.49 -3.48
C GLU A 290 5.21 25.75 -4.27
N ALA A 291 4.07 25.73 -4.94
CA ALA A 291 3.56 26.88 -5.68
C ALA A 291 3.33 28.10 -4.76
N LYS A 292 2.77 27.87 -3.56
CA LYS A 292 2.59 28.94 -2.55
C LYS A 292 3.94 29.52 -2.12
N ALA A 293 4.93 28.67 -1.88
CA ALA A 293 6.30 29.13 -1.54
C ALA A 293 6.94 29.94 -2.67
N ALA A 294 6.66 29.55 -3.91
CA ALA A 294 7.12 30.25 -5.12
C ALA A 294 6.27 31.49 -5.49
N ARG A 295 5.25 31.85 -4.71
CA ARG A 295 4.27 32.92 -5.03
C ARG A 295 3.63 32.71 -6.42
N LEU A 296 3.26 31.46 -6.71
CA LEU A 296 2.53 31.09 -7.92
C LEU A 296 1.11 30.67 -7.54
N GLU A 297 0.10 31.33 -8.12
CA GLU A 297 -1.29 30.93 -7.98
C GLU A 297 -1.61 29.87 -9.01
N LEU A 298 -1.81 28.62 -8.57
CA LEU A 298 -2.21 27.54 -9.44
C LEU A 298 -3.72 27.58 -9.73
N LYS A 299 -4.09 27.34 -10.99
CA LYS A 299 -5.48 27.10 -11.41
C LYS A 299 -5.58 25.75 -12.10
N PRO A 300 -6.69 25.00 -11.94
CA PRO A 300 -6.92 23.81 -12.75
C PRO A 300 -6.80 24.14 -14.24
N GLU A 301 -6.04 23.37 -14.99
CA GLU A 301 -5.93 23.58 -16.44
C GLU A 301 -7.17 23.08 -17.19
N ASN A 302 -8.00 22.22 -16.56
CA ASN A 302 -9.19 21.62 -17.13
C ASN A 302 -8.93 20.88 -18.44
N VAL A 303 -7.75 20.29 -18.55
CA VAL A 303 -7.32 19.47 -19.69
C VAL A 303 -7.60 18.01 -19.37
N ALA A 304 -8.21 17.29 -20.32
CA ALA A 304 -8.40 15.86 -20.19
C ALA A 304 -7.02 15.15 -20.28
N VAL A 305 -6.59 14.57 -19.17
CA VAL A 305 -5.35 13.80 -19.07
C VAL A 305 -5.64 12.42 -18.48
N GLY A 306 -5.07 11.38 -19.10
CA GLY A 306 -5.21 10.01 -18.61
C GLY A 306 -4.34 9.74 -17.38
N ASP A 307 -4.76 8.79 -16.55
CA ASP A 307 -3.97 8.29 -15.42
C ASP A 307 -3.04 7.12 -15.79
N GLY A 308 -3.04 6.69 -17.05
CA GLY A 308 -2.20 5.62 -17.58
C GLY A 308 -2.43 4.23 -16.96
N LEU A 309 -3.53 4.04 -16.24
CA LEU A 309 -3.89 2.76 -15.61
C LEU A 309 -4.75 1.90 -16.53
N TYR A 310 -5.55 2.53 -17.38
CA TYR A 310 -6.43 1.87 -18.35
C TYR A 310 -5.98 2.30 -19.76
N THR A 311 -5.38 1.39 -20.48
CA THR A 311 -5.07 1.50 -21.92
C THR A 311 -6.05 0.66 -22.71
#